data_eaab6fbd159bd2b46906cdbc37060286
#
_entry.id   eaab6fbd159bd2b46906cdbc37060286
#
_cell.length_a   1.000
_cell.length_b   1.000
_cell.length_c   1.000
_cell.angle_alpha   90.00
_cell.angle_beta   90.00
_cell.angle_gamma   90.00
#
_symmetry.space_group_name_H-M   'P 1'
#
loop_
_entity.id
_entity.type
_entity.pdbx_description
1 polymer ?
#
loop_
_entity_poly.entity_id
_entity_poly.type
_entity_poly.pdbx_seq_one_letter_code
_entity_poly.pdbx_strand_id
1 'polypeptide(L)'
;MQLFPARHPAKLQAERPILVEEFLELTHQGKREALRTMIDMLKALRDEGRDCRFLKKLKYGPMWELKPATRGGEKGGARVYLFLLATHDQAGLVNCEVKGQDEQADPGKLKVGLQVVQAHNKGINVFKELIHVENVEDASDTTDTR
;
A
#
# COMPACT_ATOMS: atom_id res chain seq x y z
N MET A 1 8.14 4.38 -11.71
CA MET A 1 7.54 5.20 -10.62
C MET A 1 8.25 4.93 -9.31
N GLN A 2 8.53 5.97 -8.56
CA GLN A 2 9.11 5.84 -7.21
C GLN A 2 7.99 5.68 -6.20
N LEU A 3 8.15 4.74 -5.27
CA LEU A 3 7.12 4.38 -4.29
C LEU A 3 7.62 4.75 -2.89
N PHE A 4 6.88 5.61 -2.20
CA PHE A 4 7.23 6.11 -0.88
C PHE A 4 6.21 5.63 0.15
N PRO A 5 6.57 4.69 1.02
CA PRO A 5 5.66 4.26 2.08
C PRO A 5 5.56 5.33 3.15
N ALA A 6 4.35 5.56 3.64
CA ALA A 6 4.06 6.62 4.60
C ALA A 6 4.13 6.13 6.04
N ARG A 7 4.53 7.04 6.93
CA ARG A 7 4.31 6.90 8.37
C ARG A 7 3.11 7.77 8.76
N HIS A 8 2.38 7.32 9.76
CA HIS A 8 1.29 8.12 10.30
C HIS A 8 1.86 9.43 10.88
N PRO A 9 1.23 10.60 10.61
CA PRO A 9 1.77 11.87 11.10
C PRO A 9 1.90 11.94 12.63
N ALA A 10 1.11 11.15 13.38
CA ALA A 10 1.23 11.06 14.83
C ALA A 10 2.32 10.08 15.28
N LYS A 11 2.94 9.34 14.37
CA LYS A 11 3.94 8.29 14.66
C LYS A 11 5.12 8.36 13.70
N LEU A 12 5.66 9.55 13.49
CA LEU A 12 6.77 9.77 12.56
C LEU A 12 8.05 9.05 12.96
N GLN A 13 8.19 8.71 14.25
CA GLN A 13 9.36 7.99 14.76
C GLN A 13 9.18 6.48 14.78
N ALA A 14 8.06 5.96 14.26
CA ALA A 14 7.86 4.53 14.16
C ALA A 14 9.02 3.89 13.39
N GLU A 15 9.42 2.69 13.80
CA GLU A 15 10.53 1.99 13.18
C GLU A 15 10.26 1.71 11.69
N ARG A 16 9.01 1.36 11.36
CA ARG A 16 8.62 1.01 10.00
C ARG A 16 7.46 1.85 9.51
N PRO A 17 7.37 2.10 8.19
CA PRO A 17 6.17 2.68 7.60
C PRO A 17 4.95 1.79 7.82
N ILE A 18 3.77 2.38 7.73
CA ILE A 18 2.50 1.67 7.96
C ILE A 18 2.39 0.41 7.10
N LEU A 19 2.60 0.55 5.80
CA LEU A 19 2.43 -0.57 4.86
C LEU A 19 3.39 -1.73 5.16
N VAL A 20 4.65 -1.41 5.49
CA VAL A 20 5.65 -2.43 5.80
C VAL A 20 5.23 -3.20 7.06
N GLU A 21 4.75 -2.51 8.09
CA GLU A 21 4.24 -3.14 9.31
C GLU A 21 3.05 -4.04 9.01
N GLU A 22 2.14 -3.59 8.15
CA GLU A 22 0.98 -4.39 7.74
C GLU A 22 1.38 -5.62 6.94
N PHE A 23 2.40 -5.53 6.10
CA PHE A 23 2.92 -6.69 5.36
C PHE A 23 3.49 -7.74 6.31
N LEU A 24 4.21 -7.32 7.35
CA LEU A 24 4.70 -8.23 8.38
C LEU A 24 3.53 -8.90 9.10
N GLU A 25 2.49 -8.16 9.40
CA GLU A 25 1.29 -8.70 10.05
C GLU A 25 0.60 -9.74 9.15
N LEU A 26 0.48 -9.49 7.86
CA LEU A 26 -0.07 -10.46 6.93
C LEU A 26 0.75 -11.74 6.90
N THR A 27 2.07 -11.62 6.97
CA THR A 27 2.96 -12.79 7.05
C THR A 27 2.67 -13.60 8.31
N HIS A 28 2.56 -12.93 9.46
CA HIS A 28 2.24 -13.58 10.74
C HIS A 28 0.88 -14.27 10.73
N GLN A 29 -0.08 -13.69 10.02
CA GLN A 29 -1.43 -14.27 9.88
C GLN A 29 -1.50 -15.39 8.84
N GLY A 30 -0.41 -15.67 8.14
CA GLY A 30 -0.38 -16.68 7.09
C GLY A 30 -1.09 -16.28 5.81
N LYS A 31 -1.36 -14.99 5.60
CA LYS A 31 -2.04 -14.49 4.40
C LYS A 31 -1.06 -14.24 3.26
N ARG A 32 -0.35 -15.28 2.86
CA ARG A 32 0.72 -15.20 1.88
C ARG A 32 0.23 -14.87 0.47
N GLU A 33 -0.91 -15.42 0.09
CA GLU A 33 -1.47 -15.19 -1.24
C GLU A 33 -1.84 -13.72 -1.44
N ALA A 34 -2.50 -13.12 -0.43
CA ALA A 34 -2.82 -11.70 -0.47
C ALA A 34 -1.54 -10.84 -0.50
N LEU A 35 -0.57 -11.18 0.34
CA LEU A 35 0.70 -10.44 0.39
C LEU A 35 1.43 -10.52 -0.94
N ARG A 36 1.53 -11.70 -1.54
CA ARG A 36 2.18 -11.86 -2.85
C ARG A 36 1.46 -11.05 -3.93
N THR A 37 0.12 -11.06 -3.91
CA THR A 37 -0.69 -10.27 -4.84
C THR A 37 -0.40 -8.78 -4.68
N MET A 38 -0.31 -8.29 -3.44
CA MET A 38 0.01 -6.88 -3.17
C MET A 38 1.40 -6.52 -3.69
N ILE A 39 2.39 -7.37 -3.44
CA ILE A 39 3.76 -7.16 -3.91
C ILE A 39 3.81 -7.14 -5.45
N ASP A 40 3.11 -8.06 -6.11
CA ASP A 40 3.04 -8.10 -7.57
C ASP A 40 2.39 -6.83 -8.13
N MET A 41 1.35 -6.33 -7.48
CA MET A 41 0.70 -5.08 -7.88
C MET A 41 1.62 -3.87 -7.68
N LEU A 42 2.41 -3.85 -6.60
CA LEU A 42 3.39 -2.80 -6.37
C LEU A 42 4.49 -2.82 -7.44
N LYS A 43 4.94 -4.00 -7.85
CA LYS A 43 5.91 -4.13 -8.94
C LYS A 43 5.34 -3.58 -10.24
N ALA A 44 4.08 -3.89 -10.54
CA ALA A 44 3.39 -3.37 -11.72
C ALA A 44 3.29 -1.85 -11.66
N LEU A 45 2.94 -1.29 -10.51
CA LEU A 45 2.87 0.16 -10.33
C LEU A 45 4.24 0.81 -10.54
N ARG A 46 5.29 0.23 -9.96
CA ARG A 46 6.66 0.71 -10.15
C ARG A 46 7.04 0.75 -11.63
N ASP A 47 6.73 -0.32 -12.36
CA ASP A 47 7.16 -0.49 -13.76
C ASP A 47 6.28 0.26 -14.75
N GLU A 48 4.96 0.28 -14.52
CA GLU A 48 3.98 0.88 -15.46
C GLU A 48 3.58 2.30 -15.08
N GLY A 49 3.83 2.71 -13.84
CA GLY A 49 3.48 4.05 -13.38
C GLY A 49 1.97 4.28 -13.38
N ARG A 50 1.56 5.47 -13.79
CA ARG A 50 0.14 5.86 -13.78
C ARG A 50 -0.73 5.05 -14.75
N ASP A 51 -0.11 4.32 -15.68
CA ASP A 51 -0.82 3.43 -16.61
C ASP A 51 -1.00 2.01 -16.04
N CYS A 52 -0.62 1.79 -14.79
CA CYS A 52 -0.75 0.49 -14.15
C CYS A 52 -2.19 -0.03 -14.21
N ARG A 53 -2.35 -1.24 -14.74
CA ARG A 53 -3.69 -1.85 -14.95
C ARG A 53 -4.46 -2.12 -13.67
N PHE A 54 -3.77 -2.19 -12.53
CA PHE A 54 -4.40 -2.44 -11.23
C PHE A 54 -4.80 -1.15 -10.52
N LEU A 55 -4.38 0.01 -11.04
CA LEU A 55 -4.59 1.29 -10.38
C LEU A 55 -5.99 1.82 -10.65
N LYS A 56 -6.77 2.07 -9.59
CA LYS A 56 -8.14 2.56 -9.69
C LYS A 56 -8.33 3.78 -8.79
N LYS A 57 -8.98 4.82 -9.32
CA LYS A 57 -9.31 6.01 -8.54
C LYS A 57 -10.49 5.71 -7.62
N LEU A 58 -10.38 6.09 -6.36
CA LEU A 58 -11.47 5.96 -5.40
C LEU A 58 -12.32 7.23 -5.38
N LYS A 59 -13.59 7.08 -5.01
CA LYS A 59 -14.48 8.23 -4.75
C LYS A 59 -14.28 8.71 -3.32
N TYR A 60 -13.03 9.01 -2.96
CA TYR A 60 -12.67 9.40 -1.60
C TYR A 60 -11.44 10.31 -1.67
N GLY A 61 -11.70 11.59 -1.89
CA GLY A 61 -10.63 12.60 -1.97
C GLY A 61 -9.55 12.21 -2.97
N PRO A 62 -8.28 12.37 -2.61
CA PRO A 62 -7.16 12.07 -3.52
C PRO A 62 -6.75 10.59 -3.54
N MET A 63 -7.52 9.71 -2.93
CA MET A 63 -7.12 8.31 -2.75
C MET A 63 -7.31 7.48 -4.00
N TRP A 64 -6.40 6.54 -4.19
CA TRP A 64 -6.41 5.51 -5.23
C TRP A 64 -6.21 4.16 -4.56
N GLU A 65 -6.53 3.07 -5.28
CA GLU A 65 -6.24 1.71 -4.81
C GLU A 65 -5.57 0.90 -5.90
N LEU A 66 -4.78 -0.08 -5.48
CA LEU A 66 -4.38 -1.19 -6.33
C LEU A 66 -5.36 -2.32 -6.07
N LYS A 67 -6.01 -2.81 -7.13
CA LYS A 67 -7.06 -3.82 -7.08
C LYS A 67 -6.73 -4.91 -8.09
N PRO A 68 -6.67 -6.20 -7.66
CA PRO A 68 -6.37 -7.29 -8.59
C PRO A 68 -7.56 -7.58 -9.50
N ALA A 69 -7.30 -8.21 -10.65
CA ALA A 69 -8.34 -8.64 -11.57
C ALA A 69 -9.14 -9.84 -11.02
N THR A 70 -8.52 -10.65 -10.19
CA THR A 70 -9.16 -11.82 -9.56
C THR A 70 -10.27 -11.37 -8.63
N ARG A 71 -11.42 -12.07 -8.65
CA ARG A 71 -12.55 -11.79 -7.77
C ARG A 71 -12.66 -12.84 -6.69
N GLY A 72 -12.97 -12.37 -5.46
CA GLY A 72 -13.22 -13.25 -4.32
C GLY A 72 -11.96 -13.87 -3.74
N GLY A 73 -12.12 -14.45 -2.57
CA GLY A 73 -11.01 -15.09 -1.84
C GLY A 73 -9.99 -14.08 -1.32
N GLU A 74 -8.95 -14.62 -0.72
CA GLU A 74 -7.86 -13.82 -0.17
C GLU A 74 -7.18 -12.98 -1.25
N LYS A 75 -6.85 -13.60 -2.38
CA LYS A 75 -6.19 -12.92 -3.49
C LYS A 75 -7.08 -11.81 -4.07
N GLY A 76 -8.36 -12.11 -4.30
CA GLY A 76 -9.29 -11.14 -4.86
C GLY A 76 -9.61 -9.98 -3.93
N GLY A 77 -9.42 -10.16 -2.62
CA GLY A 77 -9.64 -9.13 -1.62
C GLY A 77 -8.45 -8.22 -1.36
N ALA A 78 -7.29 -8.52 -1.92
CA ALA A 78 -6.07 -7.75 -1.68
C ALA A 78 -6.21 -6.31 -2.21
N ARG A 79 -5.92 -5.33 -1.36
CA ARG A 79 -5.98 -3.90 -1.72
C ARG A 79 -4.79 -3.18 -1.12
N VAL A 80 -4.18 -2.29 -1.89
CA VAL A 80 -3.20 -1.32 -1.38
C VAL A 80 -3.75 0.07 -1.66
N TYR A 81 -3.79 0.91 -0.63
CA TYR A 81 -4.30 2.29 -0.73
C TYR A 81 -3.14 3.26 -0.82
N LEU A 82 -3.26 4.23 -1.72
CA LEU A 82 -2.18 5.15 -2.05
C LEU A 82 -2.74 6.46 -2.57
N PHE A 83 -1.87 7.44 -2.76
CA PHE A 83 -2.19 8.63 -3.53
C PHE A 83 -1.00 8.98 -4.43
N LEU A 84 -1.30 9.66 -5.51
CA LEU A 84 -0.28 10.08 -6.47
C LEU A 84 0.24 11.45 -6.08
N LEU A 85 1.55 11.60 -6.05
CA LEU A 85 2.17 12.88 -5.71
C LEU A 85 2.14 13.82 -6.91
N ALA A 86 2.13 15.13 -6.62
CA ALA A 86 2.05 16.15 -7.67
C ALA A 86 3.27 16.17 -8.58
N THR A 87 4.43 15.89 -8.03
CA THR A 87 5.66 15.75 -8.79
C THR A 87 5.71 14.38 -9.46
N HIS A 88 6.04 14.38 -10.72
CA HIS A 88 5.98 13.23 -11.61
C HIS A 88 6.47 11.92 -11.03
N ASP A 89 5.76 10.87 -11.38
CA ASP A 89 6.22 9.50 -11.27
C ASP A 89 6.53 9.08 -9.83
N GLN A 90 5.75 9.61 -8.88
CA GLN A 90 5.87 9.30 -7.46
C GLN A 90 4.51 8.97 -6.88
N ALA A 91 4.46 7.96 -6.03
CA ALA A 91 3.25 7.57 -5.31
C ALA A 91 3.55 7.47 -3.81
N GLY A 92 2.60 7.94 -3.00
CA GLY A 92 2.64 7.76 -1.55
C GLY A 92 1.81 6.54 -1.18
N LEU A 93 2.44 5.50 -0.65
CA LEU A 93 1.76 4.27 -0.24
C LEU A 93 1.30 4.41 1.20
N VAL A 94 0.04 4.18 1.49
CA VAL A 94 -0.50 4.41 2.83
C VAL A 94 -0.63 3.11 3.60
N ASN A 95 -1.57 2.26 3.20
CA ASN A 95 -1.90 1.03 3.94
C ASN A 95 -2.52 0.00 3.00
N CYS A 96 -2.89 -1.15 3.56
CA CYS A 96 -3.49 -2.23 2.80
C CYS A 96 -4.57 -2.94 3.60
N GLU A 97 -5.34 -3.77 2.94
CA GLU A 97 -6.28 -4.67 3.59
C GLU A 97 -6.62 -5.85 2.71
N VAL A 98 -7.16 -6.90 3.31
CA VAL A 98 -7.73 -8.03 2.58
C VAL A 98 -9.24 -7.96 2.81
N LYS A 99 -9.99 -7.51 1.80
CA LYS A 99 -11.43 -7.35 1.89
C LYS A 99 -12.15 -8.68 1.68
N GLY A 100 -13.27 -8.86 2.36
CA GLY A 100 -14.21 -9.91 2.01
C GLY A 100 -14.95 -9.55 0.72
N GLN A 101 -15.55 -10.55 0.09
CA GLN A 101 -16.35 -10.36 -1.10
C GLN A 101 -17.53 -9.41 -0.77
N ASP A 102 -17.77 -8.45 -1.64
CA ASP A 102 -18.85 -7.45 -1.51
C ASP A 102 -18.67 -6.46 -0.36
N GLU A 103 -17.52 -6.49 0.34
CA GLU A 103 -17.24 -5.49 1.35
C GLU A 103 -16.76 -4.17 0.72
N GLN A 104 -17.08 -3.07 1.38
CA GLN A 104 -16.55 -1.76 1.02
C GLN A 104 -15.14 -1.59 1.59
N ALA A 105 -14.38 -0.65 1.05
CA ALA A 105 -13.10 -0.27 1.63
C ALA A 105 -13.29 0.17 3.08
N ASP A 106 -12.39 -0.22 3.96
CA ASP A 106 -12.43 0.14 5.38
C ASP A 106 -12.31 1.67 5.51
N PRO A 107 -13.34 2.36 6.05
CA PRO A 107 -13.28 3.82 6.20
C PRO A 107 -12.12 4.28 7.07
N GLY A 108 -11.71 3.50 8.05
CA GLY A 108 -10.57 3.83 8.90
C GLY A 108 -9.27 3.87 8.12
N LYS A 109 -9.09 2.96 7.17
CA LYS A 109 -7.93 2.94 6.29
C LYS A 109 -7.86 4.19 5.42
N LEU A 110 -8.99 4.58 4.82
CA LEU A 110 -9.07 5.75 3.97
C LEU A 110 -8.89 7.04 4.77
N LYS A 111 -9.40 7.08 6.00
CA LYS A 111 -9.21 8.22 6.90
C LYS A 111 -7.73 8.45 7.20
N VAL A 112 -6.98 7.39 7.49
CA VAL A 112 -5.53 7.48 7.68
C VAL A 112 -4.87 8.04 6.42
N GLY A 113 -5.31 7.60 5.25
CA GLY A 113 -4.83 8.12 3.98
C GLY A 113 -4.98 9.64 3.86
N LEU A 114 -6.16 10.17 4.22
CA LEU A 114 -6.38 11.61 4.20
C LEU A 114 -5.49 12.34 5.20
N GLN A 115 -5.30 11.78 6.38
CA GLN A 115 -4.41 12.36 7.39
C GLN A 115 -2.97 12.46 6.88
N VAL A 116 -2.51 11.42 6.19
CA VAL A 116 -1.18 11.40 5.57
C VAL A 116 -1.07 12.46 4.49
N VAL A 117 -2.06 12.54 3.59
CA VAL A 117 -2.08 13.54 2.51
C VAL A 117 -2.05 14.95 3.07
N GLN A 118 -2.89 15.23 4.07
CA GLN A 118 -2.95 16.56 4.70
C GLN A 118 -1.62 16.93 5.36
N ALA A 119 -0.99 15.98 6.05
CA ALA A 119 0.31 16.21 6.67
C ALA A 119 1.39 16.49 5.62
N HIS A 120 1.41 15.70 4.54
CA HIS A 120 2.34 15.89 3.44
C HIS A 120 2.17 17.28 2.82
N ASN A 121 0.93 17.71 2.59
CA ASN A 121 0.64 19.02 2.00
C ASN A 121 1.05 20.17 2.92
N LYS A 122 1.15 19.93 4.21
CA LYS A 122 1.63 20.92 5.18
C LYS A 122 3.15 20.89 5.36
N GLY A 123 3.85 20.07 4.59
CA GLY A 123 5.30 19.97 4.66
C GLY A 123 5.83 19.01 5.71
N ILE A 124 4.97 18.20 6.35
CA ILE A 124 5.39 17.18 7.30
C ILE A 124 6.00 16.01 6.53
N ASN A 125 7.19 15.56 6.94
CA ASN A 125 7.90 14.49 6.24
C ASN A 125 7.36 13.12 6.64
N VAL A 126 6.24 12.72 6.03
CA VAL A 126 5.62 11.40 6.22
C VAL A 126 6.27 10.32 5.34
N PHE A 127 7.04 10.72 4.32
CA PHE A 127 7.73 9.82 3.39
C PHE A 127 9.24 9.98 3.59
N LYS A 128 9.83 9.16 4.45
CA LYS A 128 11.25 9.28 4.78
C LYS A 128 12.17 8.50 3.85
N GLU A 129 11.62 7.49 3.17
CA GLU A 129 12.44 6.56 2.39
C GLU A 129 11.62 5.96 1.25
N LEU A 130 12.33 5.52 0.21
CA LEU A 130 11.76 4.73 -0.88
C LEU A 130 11.56 3.29 -0.43
N ILE A 131 10.52 2.65 -0.93
CA ILE A 131 10.41 1.20 -0.78
C ILE A 131 11.04 0.53 -2.00
N HIS A 132 11.85 -0.47 -1.75
CA HIS A 132 12.39 -1.37 -2.77
C HIS A 132 11.60 -2.66 -2.68
N VAL A 133 10.71 -2.88 -3.65
CA VAL A 133 9.74 -3.99 -3.61
C VAL A 133 10.45 -5.34 -3.50
N GLU A 134 11.60 -5.48 -4.13
CA GLU A 134 12.42 -6.70 -4.06
C GLU A 134 12.84 -7.02 -2.63
N ASN A 135 13.22 -6.02 -1.85
CA ASN A 135 13.63 -6.22 -0.45
C ASN A 135 12.47 -6.69 0.42
N VAL A 136 11.26 -6.19 0.16
CA VAL A 136 10.06 -6.62 0.88
C VAL A 136 9.73 -8.07 0.54
N GLU A 137 9.84 -8.45 -0.73
CA GLU A 137 9.62 -9.81 -1.19
C GLU A 137 10.63 -10.77 -0.55
N ASP A 138 11.90 -10.42 -0.55
CA ASP A 138 12.96 -11.23 0.07
C ASP A 138 12.70 -11.45 1.55
N ALA A 139 12.32 -10.40 2.27
CA ALA A 139 12.00 -10.50 3.69
C ALA A 139 10.81 -11.42 3.94
N SER A 140 9.77 -11.35 3.08
CA SER A 140 8.61 -12.24 3.15
C SER A 140 9.02 -13.69 2.91
N ASP A 141 9.83 -13.94 1.88
CA ASP A 141 10.29 -15.28 1.54
C ASP A 141 11.15 -15.88 2.67
N THR A 142 12.02 -15.08 3.26
CA THR A 142 12.85 -15.49 4.38
C THR A 142 11.98 -15.89 5.57
N THR A 143 10.92 -15.13 5.84
CA THR A 143 9.96 -15.43 6.90
C THR A 143 9.21 -16.72 6.60
N ASP A 144 8.87 -16.96 5.33
CA ASP A 144 8.14 -18.15 4.89
C ASP A 144 8.93 -19.45 5.07
N THR A 145 10.25 -19.39 5.04
CA THR A 145 11.09 -20.58 5.14
C THR A 145 11.30 -21.05 6.59
N ARG A 146 10.81 -20.32 7.53
CA ARG A 146 10.87 -20.67 8.96
C ARG A 146 9.63 -21.39 9.40
#